data_39e3136e17e26eebd8dbeefc9d708f42
#
_entry.id   39e3136e17e26eebd8dbeefc9d708f42
#
_cell.length_a   1.000
_cell.length_b   1.000
_cell.length_c   1.000
_cell.angle_alpha   90.00
_cell.angle_beta   90.00
_cell.angle_gamma   90.00
#
_symmetry.space_group_name_H-M   'P 1'
#
loop_
_entity.id
_entity.type
_entity.pdbx_description
1 polymer ?
#
loop_
_entity_poly.entity_id
_entity_poly.type
_entity_poly.pdbx_seq_one_letter_code
_entity_poly.pdbx_strand_id
1 'polypeptide(L)'
;VEEVLSTIEEEYNKHPEFDKANLIERLCIPDRVFQFRVTWMDDKGNIQTNMGYRVQHNNAIGPYKGGIRFHASVNLSILKFLAFEQTFKNSLTTLPMGGGKGGSDFSPRGKSNAEVMRFVQAFMLELWRHIGPETDVPAGDIGVGGREVGFMFGMYKKLAHEFTGTFTGKGREFGGSLIRPEATGYGNIYFLMEMLKRKGTDLKGKVCLVSGSGNVAQYTIEKVIELGGKVVTCSDSDGYIYDPDGIDREKLDYIMELKNLYRGRIREYAEKYGCKYVEGAKPWGEKCDIALPSATQNELNGDHARQLVANGCIAVSEGANMPSTPEAIKVFQDAKILYAPGKAANAGGVSVSGLEMTQNSIKLSWSAEEVDEKLKSIMKNIHEACVQYGTEADGYVNYVKGANVAGFMKVAKAMMAQGIV
;
A
#
# COMPACT_ATOMS: atom_id res chain seq x y z
N VAL A 1 10.61 12.98 -4.66
CA VAL A 1 11.25 12.76 -5.97
C VAL A 1 12.77 12.75 -5.79
N GLU A 2 13.38 13.80 -5.27
CA GLU A 2 14.83 13.92 -5.05
C GLU A 2 15.41 12.74 -4.26
N GLU A 3 14.76 12.31 -3.19
CA GLU A 3 15.17 11.17 -2.38
C GLU A 3 15.22 9.88 -3.20
N VAL A 4 14.22 9.62 -4.04
CA VAL A 4 14.22 8.46 -4.93
C VAL A 4 15.34 8.56 -5.96
N LEU A 5 15.50 9.73 -6.58
CA LEU A 5 16.54 9.96 -7.58
C LEU A 5 17.96 9.79 -7.01
N SER A 6 18.20 10.24 -5.77
CA SER A 6 19.50 10.06 -5.13
C SER A 6 19.86 8.59 -4.89
N THR A 7 18.88 7.74 -4.63
CA THR A 7 19.12 6.29 -4.41
C THR A 7 19.39 5.52 -5.69
N ILE A 8 18.97 6.03 -6.85
CA ILE A 8 19.18 5.37 -8.15
C ILE A 8 20.40 5.91 -8.91
N GLU A 9 21.02 6.98 -8.44
CA GLU A 9 22.10 7.70 -9.15
C GLU A 9 23.27 6.78 -9.54
N GLU A 10 23.74 5.95 -8.62
CA GLU A 10 24.85 5.01 -8.88
C GLU A 10 24.54 4.06 -10.04
N GLU A 11 23.34 3.48 -10.07
CA GLU A 11 22.92 2.56 -11.13
C GLU A 11 22.65 3.32 -12.44
N TYR A 12 22.01 4.49 -12.35
CA TYR A 12 21.75 5.34 -13.50
C TYR A 12 23.03 5.71 -14.26
N ASN A 13 24.09 6.05 -13.53
CA ASN A 13 25.38 6.45 -14.10
C ASN A 13 26.11 5.33 -14.84
N LYS A 14 25.72 4.08 -14.67
CA LYS A 14 26.21 2.95 -15.44
C LYS A 14 25.61 2.87 -16.85
N HIS A 15 24.58 3.69 -17.12
CA HIS A 15 23.77 3.68 -18.34
C HIS A 15 23.76 5.04 -19.04
N PRO A 16 24.87 5.43 -19.71
CA PRO A 16 24.95 6.73 -20.38
C PRO A 16 23.89 6.94 -21.47
N GLU A 17 23.29 5.86 -21.98
CA GLU A 17 22.17 5.91 -22.91
C GLU A 17 20.90 6.52 -22.30
N PHE A 18 20.73 6.44 -20.99
CA PHE A 18 19.57 7.04 -20.30
C PHE A 18 19.62 8.58 -20.36
N ASP A 19 20.79 9.15 -20.19
CA ASP A 19 21.01 10.60 -20.31
C ASP A 19 20.70 11.11 -21.74
N LYS A 20 21.21 10.39 -22.74
CA LYS A 20 20.95 10.72 -24.15
C LYS A 20 19.47 10.67 -24.50
N ALA A 21 18.70 9.82 -23.82
CA ALA A 21 17.26 9.70 -24.00
C ALA A 21 16.46 10.68 -23.14
N ASN A 22 17.11 11.54 -22.36
CA ASN A 22 16.47 12.44 -21.41
C ASN A 22 15.49 11.73 -20.46
N LEU A 23 15.90 10.55 -19.99
CA LEU A 23 15.02 9.60 -19.31
C LEU A 23 14.46 10.15 -17.99
N ILE A 24 15.29 10.82 -17.19
CA ILE A 24 14.88 11.36 -15.88
C ILE A 24 13.79 12.41 -16.05
N GLU A 25 13.94 13.34 -16.96
CA GLU A 25 12.92 14.38 -17.21
C GLU A 25 11.59 13.74 -17.68
N ARG A 26 11.68 12.80 -18.60
CA ARG A 26 10.51 12.04 -19.09
C ARG A 26 9.83 11.24 -18.00
N LEU A 27 10.57 10.68 -17.05
CA LEU A 27 10.02 9.98 -15.89
C LEU A 27 9.36 10.90 -14.86
N CYS A 28 9.87 12.11 -14.71
CA CYS A 28 9.35 13.07 -13.73
C CYS A 28 8.06 13.77 -14.19
N ILE A 29 7.85 13.86 -15.50
CA ILE A 29 6.68 14.52 -16.08
C ILE A 29 5.61 13.45 -16.37
N PRO A 30 4.37 13.60 -15.86
CA PRO A 30 3.27 12.69 -16.20
C PRO A 30 2.97 12.69 -17.70
N ASP A 31 2.55 11.53 -18.23
CA ASP A 31 2.09 11.44 -19.60
C ASP A 31 0.88 12.35 -19.86
N ARG A 32 -0.10 12.34 -18.94
CA ARG A 32 -1.32 13.14 -19.04
C ARG A 32 -1.85 13.52 -17.67
N VAL A 33 -2.48 14.70 -17.62
CA VAL A 33 -3.21 15.17 -16.45
C VAL A 33 -4.59 15.64 -16.91
N PHE A 34 -5.62 15.12 -16.26
CA PHE A 34 -6.99 15.60 -16.43
C PHE A 34 -7.42 16.35 -15.18
N GLN A 35 -7.91 17.55 -15.36
CA GLN A 35 -8.45 18.38 -14.31
C GLN A 35 -9.82 18.87 -14.76
N PHE A 36 -10.83 18.69 -13.91
CA PHE A 36 -12.21 19.01 -14.27
C PHE A 36 -13.02 19.48 -13.07
N ARG A 37 -14.06 20.23 -13.36
CA ARG A 37 -15.05 20.66 -12.37
C ARG A 37 -16.08 19.56 -12.17
N VAL A 38 -16.41 19.28 -10.91
CA VAL A 38 -17.47 18.36 -10.53
C VAL A 38 -18.57 19.17 -9.83
N THR A 39 -19.75 19.24 -10.44
CA THR A 39 -20.91 19.93 -9.90
C THR A 39 -21.95 18.90 -9.48
N TRP A 40 -22.42 19.02 -8.24
CA TRP A 40 -23.36 18.07 -7.67
C TRP A 40 -24.32 18.78 -6.69
N MET A 41 -25.40 18.11 -6.29
CA MET A 41 -26.41 18.67 -5.39
C MET A 41 -26.39 17.93 -4.05
N ASP A 42 -26.35 18.68 -2.95
CA ASP A 42 -26.46 18.11 -1.60
C ASP A 42 -27.89 17.71 -1.26
N ASP A 43 -28.12 17.11 -0.09
CA ASP A 43 -29.43 16.65 0.37
C ASP A 43 -30.40 17.80 0.65
N LYS A 44 -29.88 19.03 0.82
CA LYS A 44 -30.68 20.25 1.03
C LYS A 44 -31.06 20.96 -0.27
N GLY A 45 -30.60 20.42 -1.41
CA GLY A 45 -30.83 21.01 -2.72
C GLY A 45 -29.86 22.12 -3.10
N ASN A 46 -28.78 22.33 -2.34
CA ASN A 46 -27.76 23.30 -2.69
C ASN A 46 -26.78 22.71 -3.70
N ILE A 47 -26.36 23.55 -4.63
CA ILE A 47 -25.37 23.17 -5.65
C ILE A 47 -23.97 23.31 -5.07
N GLN A 48 -23.21 22.23 -5.13
CA GLN A 48 -21.83 22.13 -4.68
C GLN A 48 -20.89 21.99 -5.87
N THR A 49 -19.67 22.48 -5.72
CA THR A 49 -18.64 22.40 -6.75
C THR A 49 -17.32 21.93 -6.13
N ASN A 50 -16.72 20.91 -6.73
CA ASN A 50 -15.43 20.39 -6.36
C ASN A 50 -14.53 20.27 -7.60
N MET A 51 -13.24 20.15 -7.37
CA MET A 51 -12.27 19.82 -8.41
C MET A 51 -12.04 18.31 -8.47
N GLY A 52 -11.98 17.77 -9.66
CA GLY A 52 -11.60 16.39 -9.92
C GLY A 52 -10.30 16.31 -10.72
N TYR A 53 -9.54 15.25 -10.48
CA TYR A 53 -8.22 15.06 -11.11
C TYR A 53 -7.99 13.59 -11.45
N ARG A 54 -7.29 13.33 -12.56
CA ARG A 54 -6.63 12.06 -12.83
C ARG A 54 -5.25 12.33 -13.43
N VAL A 55 -4.23 11.78 -12.81
CA VAL A 55 -2.85 11.82 -13.28
C VAL A 55 -2.51 10.45 -13.86
N GLN A 56 -2.29 10.39 -15.15
CA GLN A 56 -1.76 9.23 -15.86
C GLN A 56 -0.27 9.43 -15.99
N HIS A 57 0.48 8.82 -15.07
CA HIS A 57 1.90 9.16 -14.92
C HIS A 57 2.77 8.47 -15.97
N ASN A 58 2.71 7.13 -16.02
CA ASN A 58 3.55 6.34 -16.91
C ASN A 58 2.89 4.99 -17.19
N ASN A 59 2.83 4.57 -18.44
CA ASN A 59 2.28 3.31 -18.89
C ASN A 59 3.28 2.42 -19.65
N ALA A 60 4.58 2.64 -19.46
CA ALA A 60 5.59 1.87 -20.18
C ALA A 60 5.55 0.36 -19.87
N ILE A 61 5.04 -0.03 -18.71
CA ILE A 61 4.98 -1.44 -18.29
C ILE A 61 3.56 -2.00 -18.15
N GLY A 62 2.55 -1.21 -18.47
CA GLY A 62 1.14 -1.63 -18.41
C GLY A 62 0.19 -0.45 -18.29
N PRO A 63 -1.12 -0.70 -18.24
CA PRO A 63 -2.13 0.34 -18.06
C PRO A 63 -1.84 1.18 -16.81
N TYR A 64 -2.18 2.45 -16.84
CA TYR A 64 -2.09 3.30 -15.65
C TYR A 64 -2.90 2.64 -14.53
N LYS A 65 -2.33 2.58 -13.34
CA LYS A 65 -2.95 1.92 -12.18
C LYS A 65 -2.68 2.72 -10.93
N GLY A 66 -3.72 3.03 -10.18
CA GLY A 66 -3.62 3.69 -8.89
C GLY A 66 -4.95 4.19 -8.38
N GLY A 67 -5.00 4.51 -7.09
CA GLY A 67 -6.22 4.86 -6.37
C GLY A 67 -6.80 6.22 -6.72
N ILE A 68 -8.03 6.41 -6.31
CA ILE A 68 -8.74 7.68 -6.29
C ILE A 68 -8.93 8.08 -4.82
N ARG A 69 -8.52 9.28 -4.46
CA ARG A 69 -8.61 9.84 -3.11
C ARG A 69 -9.67 10.91 -3.02
N PHE A 70 -10.59 10.79 -2.06
CA PHE A 70 -11.55 11.83 -1.72
C PHE A 70 -11.21 12.39 -0.34
N HIS A 71 -10.60 13.57 -0.33
CA HIS A 71 -10.20 14.25 0.89
C HIS A 71 -10.02 15.75 0.62
N ALA A 72 -10.38 16.59 1.58
CA ALA A 72 -10.32 18.05 1.43
C ALA A 72 -8.91 18.57 1.07
N SER A 73 -7.84 17.85 1.43
CA SER A 73 -6.46 18.22 1.14
C SER A 73 -5.99 17.87 -0.28
N VAL A 74 -6.79 17.19 -1.07
CA VAL A 74 -6.40 16.77 -2.43
C VAL A 74 -6.16 17.97 -3.33
N ASN A 75 -5.02 17.97 -3.98
CA ASN A 75 -4.65 18.91 -5.04
C ASN A 75 -3.79 18.23 -6.09
N LEU A 76 -3.57 18.89 -7.21
CA LEU A 76 -2.83 18.32 -8.33
C LEU A 76 -1.39 17.96 -7.99
N SER A 77 -0.70 18.78 -7.19
CA SER A 77 0.71 18.55 -6.82
C SER A 77 0.87 17.24 -6.03
N ILE A 78 0.00 17.02 -5.03
CA ILE A 78 -0.02 15.78 -4.22
C ILE A 78 -0.26 14.58 -5.13
N LEU A 79 -1.22 14.67 -6.05
CA LEU A 79 -1.58 13.56 -6.92
C LEU A 79 -0.47 13.25 -7.94
N LYS A 80 0.24 14.23 -8.46
CA LYS A 80 1.42 14.02 -9.32
C LYS A 80 2.52 13.26 -8.59
N PHE A 81 2.81 13.65 -7.35
CA PHE A 81 3.80 12.95 -6.52
C PHE A 81 3.37 11.50 -6.25
N LEU A 82 2.12 11.31 -5.84
CA LEU A 82 1.60 9.96 -5.56
C LEU A 82 1.57 9.06 -6.81
N ALA A 83 1.29 9.62 -7.97
CA ALA A 83 1.30 8.89 -9.23
C ALA A 83 2.72 8.48 -9.64
N PHE A 84 3.70 9.36 -9.42
CA PHE A 84 5.12 9.06 -9.60
C PHE A 84 5.55 7.88 -8.71
N GLU A 85 5.28 7.94 -7.42
CA GLU A 85 5.60 6.84 -6.50
C GLU A 85 4.88 5.54 -6.87
N GLN A 86 3.61 5.64 -7.27
CA GLN A 86 2.81 4.48 -7.66
C GLN A 86 3.41 3.74 -8.85
N THR A 87 4.01 4.46 -9.79
CA THR A 87 4.67 3.86 -10.96
C THR A 87 5.77 2.88 -10.53
N PHE A 88 6.63 3.27 -9.60
CA PHE A 88 7.72 2.41 -9.13
C PHE A 88 7.26 1.31 -8.18
N LYS A 89 6.25 1.57 -7.38
CA LYS A 89 5.64 0.53 -6.54
C LYS A 89 5.02 -0.58 -7.38
N ASN A 90 4.25 -0.22 -8.41
CA ASN A 90 3.62 -1.18 -9.30
C ASN A 90 4.64 -1.99 -10.08
N SER A 91 5.76 -1.37 -10.49
CA SER A 91 6.82 -2.06 -11.23
C SER A 91 7.47 -3.21 -10.48
N LEU A 92 7.48 -3.14 -9.15
CA LEU A 92 8.02 -4.22 -8.30
C LEU A 92 7.17 -5.49 -8.33
N THR A 93 5.87 -5.36 -8.58
CA THR A 93 4.93 -6.49 -8.50
C THR A 93 5.12 -7.56 -9.57
N THR A 94 5.93 -7.32 -10.59
CA THR A 94 6.09 -8.14 -11.80
C THR A 94 4.85 -8.20 -12.69
N LEU A 95 3.75 -7.57 -12.27
CA LEU A 95 2.51 -7.50 -13.05
C LEU A 95 2.53 -6.32 -14.02
N PRO A 96 1.79 -6.40 -15.14
CA PRO A 96 1.78 -5.35 -16.16
C PRO A 96 0.90 -4.17 -15.72
N MET A 97 1.40 -3.34 -14.83
CA MET A 97 0.72 -2.16 -14.31
C MET A 97 1.64 -0.94 -14.31
N GLY A 98 1.23 0.10 -14.99
CA GLY A 98 1.85 1.42 -14.91
C GLY A 98 1.43 2.19 -13.66
N GLY A 99 1.60 3.50 -13.67
CA GLY A 99 1.28 4.35 -12.52
C GLY A 99 0.30 5.46 -12.85
N GLY A 100 -0.68 5.62 -11.97
CA GLY A 100 -1.65 6.71 -12.03
C GLY A 100 -2.21 7.02 -10.66
N LYS A 101 -2.82 8.19 -10.52
CA LYS A 101 -3.47 8.63 -9.29
C LYS A 101 -4.57 9.63 -9.61
N GLY A 102 -5.64 9.57 -8.86
CA GLY A 102 -6.74 10.51 -9.04
C GLY A 102 -7.33 10.96 -7.73
N GLY A 103 -8.28 11.85 -7.79
CA GLY A 103 -8.98 12.30 -6.62
C GLY A 103 -9.78 13.58 -6.79
N SER A 104 -10.32 14.02 -5.67
CA SER A 104 -11.07 15.26 -5.55
C SER A 104 -10.89 15.84 -4.15
N ASP A 105 -11.02 17.15 -4.04
CA ASP A 105 -11.09 17.86 -2.76
C ASP A 105 -12.44 17.64 -2.03
N PHE A 106 -13.33 16.84 -2.60
CA PHE A 106 -14.55 16.36 -1.94
C PHE A 106 -14.20 15.46 -0.76
N SER A 107 -14.83 15.69 0.39
CA SER A 107 -14.75 14.81 1.55
C SER A 107 -16.05 14.05 1.74
N PRO A 108 -16.05 12.70 1.75
CA PRO A 108 -17.24 11.91 2.02
C PRO A 108 -17.64 11.94 3.49
N ARG A 109 -16.79 12.48 4.36
CA ARG A 109 -17.04 12.53 5.80
C ARG A 109 -18.25 13.39 6.13
N GLY A 110 -19.20 12.83 6.87
CA GLY A 110 -20.43 13.53 7.24
C GLY A 110 -21.45 13.67 6.13
N LYS A 111 -21.23 13.05 4.98
CA LYS A 111 -22.15 13.02 3.84
C LYS A 111 -23.04 11.78 3.89
N SER A 112 -24.27 11.91 3.40
CA SER A 112 -25.16 10.75 3.22
C SER A 112 -24.69 9.85 2.08
N ASN A 113 -25.18 8.60 2.05
CA ASN A 113 -24.93 7.70 0.92
C ASN A 113 -25.44 8.29 -0.39
N ALA A 114 -26.58 8.98 -0.37
CA ALA A 114 -27.16 9.62 -1.54
C ALA A 114 -26.30 10.79 -2.05
N GLU A 115 -25.73 11.59 -1.14
CA GLU A 115 -24.79 12.66 -1.50
C GLU A 115 -23.51 12.10 -2.13
N VAL A 116 -22.92 11.08 -1.50
CA VAL A 116 -21.71 10.43 -2.03
C VAL A 116 -21.98 9.82 -3.42
N MET A 117 -23.11 9.17 -3.58
CA MET A 117 -23.52 8.61 -4.88
C MET A 117 -23.65 9.68 -5.95
N ARG A 118 -24.35 10.78 -5.65
CA ARG A 118 -24.52 11.90 -6.60
C ARG A 118 -23.18 12.54 -6.97
N PHE A 119 -22.32 12.76 -5.97
CA PHE A 119 -20.96 13.26 -6.24
C PHE A 119 -20.18 12.32 -7.15
N VAL A 120 -20.15 11.02 -6.83
CA VAL A 120 -19.43 10.01 -7.62
C VAL A 120 -19.94 9.94 -9.05
N GLN A 121 -21.25 10.00 -9.24
CA GLN A 121 -21.84 10.02 -10.58
C GLN A 121 -21.40 11.25 -11.38
N ALA A 122 -21.40 12.42 -10.76
CA ALA A 122 -20.91 13.66 -11.38
C ALA A 122 -19.41 13.60 -11.70
N PHE A 123 -18.61 13.04 -10.80
CA PHE A 123 -17.18 12.80 -11.01
C PHE A 123 -16.93 11.85 -12.19
N MET A 124 -17.69 10.78 -12.30
CA MET A 124 -17.58 9.80 -13.37
C MET A 124 -18.04 10.32 -14.72
N LEU A 125 -18.96 11.28 -14.79
CA LEU A 125 -19.34 11.92 -16.05
C LEU A 125 -18.15 12.58 -16.75
N GLU A 126 -17.18 13.06 -15.98
CA GLU A 126 -15.95 13.66 -16.52
C GLU A 126 -14.84 12.62 -16.75
N LEU A 127 -14.71 11.65 -15.84
CA LEU A 127 -13.58 10.72 -15.84
C LEU A 127 -13.74 9.55 -16.82
N TRP A 128 -14.94 9.05 -17.07
CA TRP A 128 -15.18 7.73 -17.69
C TRP A 128 -14.48 7.53 -19.04
N ARG A 129 -14.39 8.59 -19.87
CA ARG A 129 -13.81 8.48 -21.21
C ARG A 129 -12.28 8.42 -21.22
N HIS A 130 -11.65 8.62 -20.09
CA HIS A 130 -10.19 8.61 -19.91
C HIS A 130 -9.67 7.34 -19.27
N ILE A 131 -10.54 6.45 -18.82
CA ILE A 131 -10.20 5.20 -18.13
C ILE A 131 -10.75 3.98 -18.88
N GLY A 132 -10.24 2.81 -18.55
CA GLY A 132 -10.66 1.56 -19.16
C GLY A 132 -9.75 0.42 -18.75
N PRO A 133 -10.14 -0.85 -19.01
CA PRO A 133 -9.40 -2.02 -18.55
C PRO A 133 -7.99 -2.14 -19.14
N GLU A 134 -7.77 -1.62 -20.34
CA GLU A 134 -6.48 -1.64 -21.04
C GLU A 134 -5.78 -0.27 -21.06
N THR A 135 -6.39 0.75 -20.48
CA THR A 135 -5.88 2.14 -20.51
C THR A 135 -5.46 2.59 -19.13
N ASP A 136 -6.41 2.65 -18.20
CA ASP A 136 -6.24 3.20 -16.86
C ASP A 136 -7.27 2.55 -15.93
N VAL A 137 -6.78 1.84 -14.91
CA VAL A 137 -7.61 1.08 -13.97
C VAL A 137 -7.48 1.69 -12.57
N PRO A 138 -8.44 2.54 -12.16
CA PRO A 138 -8.44 3.11 -10.82
C PRO A 138 -8.80 2.09 -9.73
N ALA A 139 -8.55 2.49 -8.49
CA ALA A 139 -8.87 1.75 -7.28
C ALA A 139 -9.29 2.68 -6.16
N GLY A 140 -9.55 2.14 -4.97
CA GLY A 140 -9.75 2.93 -3.76
C GLY A 140 -8.46 3.50 -3.19
N ASP A 141 -8.62 4.52 -2.37
CA ASP A 141 -7.58 5.17 -1.56
C ASP A 141 -8.28 5.88 -0.38
N ILE A 142 -7.64 6.83 0.29
CA ILE A 142 -8.26 7.57 1.38
C ILE A 142 -9.61 8.16 0.93
N GLY A 143 -10.66 7.92 1.71
CA GLY A 143 -12.01 8.39 1.43
C GLY A 143 -12.76 7.63 0.32
N VAL A 144 -12.15 6.59 -0.25
CA VAL A 144 -12.73 5.77 -1.30
C VAL A 144 -12.59 4.29 -0.93
N GLY A 145 -13.65 3.72 -0.42
CA GLY A 145 -13.76 2.30 -0.09
C GLY A 145 -14.63 1.54 -1.10
N GLY A 146 -15.08 0.36 -0.69
CA GLY A 146 -15.90 -0.50 -1.53
C GLY A 146 -17.20 0.14 -2.01
N ARG A 147 -17.84 0.98 -1.16
CA ARG A 147 -19.04 1.73 -1.50
C ARG A 147 -18.79 2.67 -2.69
N GLU A 148 -17.76 3.49 -2.58
CA GLU A 148 -17.41 4.48 -3.61
C GLU A 148 -16.96 3.80 -4.90
N VAL A 149 -16.15 2.74 -4.81
CA VAL A 149 -15.75 1.94 -5.96
C VAL A 149 -16.97 1.32 -6.64
N GLY A 150 -17.93 0.82 -5.87
CA GLY A 150 -19.18 0.30 -6.40
C GLY A 150 -19.98 1.35 -7.18
N PHE A 151 -20.11 2.55 -6.64
CA PHE A 151 -20.78 3.67 -7.32
C PHE A 151 -20.06 4.09 -8.59
N MET A 152 -18.71 4.14 -8.57
CA MET A 152 -17.90 4.45 -9.76
C MET A 152 -18.08 3.39 -10.84
N PHE A 153 -17.97 2.12 -10.47
CA PHE A 153 -18.14 1.01 -11.41
C PHE A 153 -19.53 0.99 -12.03
N GLY A 154 -20.57 1.17 -11.23
CA GLY A 154 -21.96 1.22 -11.71
C GLY A 154 -22.18 2.35 -12.73
N MET A 155 -21.62 3.53 -12.47
CA MET A 155 -21.72 4.64 -13.41
C MET A 155 -20.87 4.43 -14.66
N TYR A 156 -19.65 3.92 -14.52
CA TYR A 156 -18.78 3.58 -15.65
C TYR A 156 -19.46 2.59 -16.59
N LYS A 157 -19.96 1.48 -16.04
CA LYS A 157 -20.66 0.43 -16.79
C LYS A 157 -21.84 0.99 -17.60
N LYS A 158 -22.57 1.95 -17.02
CA LYS A 158 -23.69 2.61 -17.68
C LYS A 158 -23.23 3.53 -18.80
N LEU A 159 -22.20 4.34 -18.58
CA LEU A 159 -21.71 5.33 -19.56
C LEU A 159 -20.95 4.68 -20.71
N ALA A 160 -20.07 3.75 -20.40
CA ALA A 160 -19.30 3.02 -21.41
C ALA A 160 -20.12 1.93 -22.11
N HIS A 161 -21.22 1.52 -21.52
CA HIS A 161 -22.05 0.39 -21.97
C HIS A 161 -21.25 -0.93 -22.04
N GLU A 162 -20.33 -1.11 -21.10
CA GLU A 162 -19.44 -2.26 -21.03
C GLU A 162 -19.29 -2.76 -19.59
N PHE A 163 -19.25 -4.07 -19.42
CA PHE A 163 -18.90 -4.70 -18.14
C PHE A 163 -17.48 -5.22 -18.23
N THR A 164 -16.51 -4.42 -17.75
CA THR A 164 -15.08 -4.70 -17.82
C THR A 164 -14.38 -4.54 -16.47
N GLY A 165 -13.13 -4.96 -16.39
CA GLY A 165 -12.28 -4.82 -15.21
C GLY A 165 -11.68 -3.42 -15.03
N THR A 166 -12.46 -2.38 -15.19
CA THR A 166 -11.99 -0.98 -15.17
C THR A 166 -11.61 -0.48 -13.78
N PHE A 167 -12.18 -1.03 -12.73
CA PHE A 167 -11.83 -0.71 -11.34
C PHE A 167 -11.34 -1.95 -10.60
N THR A 168 -10.51 -1.76 -9.59
CA THR A 168 -10.19 -2.81 -8.60
C THR A 168 -10.66 -2.40 -7.21
N GLY A 169 -10.80 -3.39 -6.33
CA GLY A 169 -11.48 -3.20 -5.05
C GLY A 169 -12.99 -3.28 -5.15
N LYS A 170 -13.48 -3.93 -6.21
CA LYS A 170 -14.90 -4.17 -6.44
C LYS A 170 -15.47 -5.20 -5.46
N GLY A 171 -16.78 -5.16 -5.26
CA GLY A 171 -17.51 -6.24 -4.59
C GLY A 171 -17.35 -7.56 -5.35
N ARG A 172 -17.44 -8.66 -4.63
CA ARG A 172 -17.32 -10.01 -5.21
C ARG A 172 -18.38 -10.31 -6.25
N GLU A 173 -19.55 -9.72 -6.08
CA GLU A 173 -20.72 -9.90 -6.95
C GLU A 173 -20.48 -9.34 -8.37
N PHE A 174 -19.51 -8.47 -8.55
CA PHE A 174 -19.22 -7.84 -9.84
C PHE A 174 -17.73 -7.80 -10.19
N GLY A 175 -17.00 -8.83 -9.79
CA GLY A 175 -15.62 -9.07 -10.25
C GLY A 175 -14.50 -8.77 -9.26
N GLY A 176 -14.82 -8.55 -7.98
CA GLY A 176 -13.81 -8.40 -6.93
C GLY A 176 -13.07 -9.69 -6.62
N SER A 177 -11.81 -9.58 -6.21
CA SER A 177 -10.96 -10.73 -5.86
C SER A 177 -11.06 -11.11 -4.39
N LEU A 178 -10.97 -12.40 -4.11
CA LEU A 178 -10.64 -12.91 -2.78
C LEU A 178 -9.23 -12.46 -2.37
N ILE A 179 -8.94 -12.55 -1.07
CA ILE A 179 -7.65 -12.16 -0.45
C ILE A 179 -7.35 -10.65 -0.56
N ARG A 180 -8.20 -9.83 -1.16
CA ARG A 180 -7.92 -8.38 -1.26
C ARG A 180 -7.86 -7.68 0.09
N PRO A 181 -8.79 -7.94 1.05
CA PRO A 181 -8.70 -7.38 2.41
C PRO A 181 -7.43 -7.82 3.15
N GLU A 182 -7.03 -9.05 2.99
CA GLU A 182 -5.88 -9.67 3.65
C GLU A 182 -4.53 -9.28 3.02
N ALA A 183 -4.55 -8.87 1.76
CA ALA A 183 -3.38 -8.82 0.90
C ALA A 183 -2.21 -7.99 1.43
N THR A 184 -2.47 -6.83 2.00
CA THR A 184 -1.39 -5.95 2.49
C THR A 184 -0.71 -6.56 3.71
N GLY A 185 -1.49 -7.02 4.68
CA GLY A 185 -0.95 -7.68 5.88
C GLY A 185 -0.23 -8.99 5.55
N TYR A 186 -0.87 -9.86 4.77
CA TYR A 186 -0.28 -11.13 4.34
C TYR A 186 1.00 -10.92 3.54
N GLY A 187 0.97 -10.01 2.57
CA GLY A 187 2.12 -9.70 1.74
C GLY A 187 3.31 -9.19 2.55
N ASN A 188 3.06 -8.34 3.54
CA ASN A 188 4.10 -7.86 4.45
C ASN A 188 4.80 -9.03 5.16
N ILE A 189 4.04 -10.00 5.65
CA ILE A 189 4.61 -11.16 6.35
C ILE A 189 5.33 -12.10 5.36
N TYR A 190 4.83 -12.26 4.15
CA TYR A 190 5.55 -13.05 3.13
C TYR A 190 6.90 -12.42 2.77
N PHE A 191 6.96 -11.10 2.68
CA PHE A 191 8.23 -10.40 2.47
C PHE A 191 9.18 -10.58 3.68
N LEU A 192 8.66 -10.42 4.89
CA LEU A 192 9.40 -10.67 6.13
C LEU A 192 9.99 -12.08 6.18
N MET A 193 9.20 -13.08 5.79
CA MET A 193 9.68 -14.47 5.76
C MET A 193 10.89 -14.66 4.85
N GLU A 194 10.89 -14.04 3.67
CA GLU A 194 12.02 -14.09 2.75
C GLU A 194 13.26 -13.40 3.33
N MET A 195 13.09 -12.27 4.03
CA MET A 195 14.20 -11.62 4.74
C MET A 195 14.79 -12.51 5.84
N LEU A 196 13.92 -13.12 6.66
CA LEU A 196 14.34 -14.00 7.76
C LEU A 196 15.04 -15.27 7.21
N LYS A 197 14.51 -15.85 6.16
CA LYS A 197 15.08 -17.01 5.49
C LYS A 197 16.50 -16.74 5.01
N ARG A 198 16.75 -15.56 4.46
CA ARG A 198 18.10 -15.15 4.04
C ARG A 198 19.08 -15.07 5.21
N LYS A 199 18.60 -14.79 6.41
CA LYS A 199 19.40 -14.81 7.67
C LYS A 199 19.46 -16.18 8.33
N GLY A 200 18.89 -17.22 7.73
CA GLY A 200 18.90 -18.57 8.28
C GLY A 200 17.96 -18.77 9.46
N THR A 201 16.95 -17.94 9.59
CA THR A 201 15.94 -18.03 10.65
C THR A 201 14.53 -17.99 10.07
N ASP A 202 13.51 -18.10 10.91
CA ASP A 202 12.11 -18.04 10.55
C ASP A 202 11.30 -17.24 11.59
N LEU A 203 10.00 -17.16 11.39
CA LEU A 203 9.09 -16.42 12.26
C LEU A 203 8.68 -17.19 13.52
N LYS A 204 8.84 -18.51 13.52
CA LYS A 204 8.38 -19.38 14.61
C LYS A 204 9.02 -19.00 15.95
N GLY A 205 8.16 -18.75 16.95
CA GLY A 205 8.60 -18.36 18.30
C GLY A 205 9.11 -16.93 18.43
N LYS A 206 9.14 -16.15 17.38
CA LYS A 206 9.58 -14.75 17.42
C LYS A 206 8.50 -13.86 18.05
N VAL A 207 8.92 -12.93 18.90
CA VAL A 207 8.06 -11.93 19.51
C VAL A 207 7.96 -10.72 18.59
N CYS A 208 6.72 -10.38 18.22
CA CYS A 208 6.43 -9.32 17.26
C CYS A 208 5.65 -8.17 17.92
N LEU A 209 6.05 -6.95 17.63
CA LEU A 209 5.27 -5.74 17.92
C LEU A 209 4.52 -5.32 16.66
N VAL A 210 3.21 -5.14 16.79
CA VAL A 210 2.35 -4.60 15.73
C VAL A 210 1.75 -3.29 16.21
N SER A 211 1.79 -2.26 15.38
CA SER A 211 1.03 -1.03 15.60
C SER A 211 -0.23 -1.01 14.77
N GLY A 212 -1.22 -0.25 15.22
CA GLY A 212 -2.53 -0.20 14.58
C GLY A 212 -3.46 -1.32 15.06
N SER A 213 -4.70 -1.21 14.65
CA SER A 213 -5.77 -2.20 14.90
C SER A 213 -6.78 -2.24 13.76
N GLY A 214 -6.45 -1.60 12.65
CA GLY A 214 -7.24 -1.61 11.42
C GLY A 214 -6.90 -2.81 10.52
N ASN A 215 -7.33 -2.73 9.28
CA ASN A 215 -7.24 -3.83 8.32
C ASN A 215 -5.82 -4.41 8.18
N VAL A 216 -4.82 -3.56 7.95
CA VAL A 216 -3.43 -4.01 7.77
C VAL A 216 -2.91 -4.71 9.03
N ALA A 217 -3.15 -4.11 10.21
CA ALA A 217 -2.72 -4.68 11.48
C ALA A 217 -3.41 -6.03 11.77
N GLN A 218 -4.70 -6.11 11.56
CA GLN A 218 -5.48 -7.33 11.81
C GLN A 218 -4.95 -8.52 10.99
N TYR A 219 -4.74 -8.35 9.70
CA TYR A 219 -4.26 -9.42 8.84
C TYR A 219 -2.75 -9.68 8.96
N THR A 220 -1.97 -8.70 9.35
CA THR A 220 -0.58 -8.91 9.79
C THR A 220 -0.54 -9.83 11.01
N ILE A 221 -1.35 -9.55 12.03
CA ILE A 221 -1.46 -10.38 13.23
C ILE A 221 -1.90 -11.81 12.87
N GLU A 222 -2.94 -11.93 12.05
CA GLU A 222 -3.46 -13.24 11.62
C GLU A 222 -2.36 -14.10 10.98
N LYS A 223 -1.60 -13.53 10.05
CA LYS A 223 -0.54 -14.28 9.36
C LYS A 223 0.64 -14.62 10.28
N VAL A 224 1.00 -13.73 11.19
CA VAL A 224 2.05 -14.01 12.19
C VAL A 224 1.65 -15.19 13.09
N ILE A 225 0.42 -15.20 13.57
CA ILE A 225 -0.11 -16.30 14.41
C ILE A 225 -0.08 -17.61 13.63
N GLU A 226 -0.57 -17.60 12.40
CA GLU A 226 -0.61 -18.79 11.53
C GLU A 226 0.77 -19.41 11.33
N LEU A 227 1.81 -18.57 11.24
CA LEU A 227 3.19 -18.99 11.01
C LEU A 227 3.99 -19.24 12.30
N GLY A 228 3.32 -19.22 13.44
CA GLY A 228 3.92 -19.58 14.73
C GLY A 228 4.65 -18.46 15.44
N GLY A 229 4.53 -17.22 14.99
CA GLY A 229 5.02 -16.03 15.69
C GLY A 229 4.08 -15.61 16.83
N LYS A 230 4.57 -14.75 17.72
CA LYS A 230 3.84 -14.26 18.88
C LYS A 230 3.70 -12.75 18.81
N VAL A 231 2.47 -12.26 18.60
CA VAL A 231 2.18 -10.83 18.62
C VAL A 231 1.79 -10.40 20.03
N VAL A 232 2.46 -9.41 20.56
CA VAL A 232 2.27 -8.95 21.96
C VAL A 232 1.71 -7.54 22.07
N THR A 233 1.59 -6.81 20.96
CA THR A 233 1.04 -5.44 20.95
C THR A 233 0.04 -5.22 19.82
N CYS A 234 -0.83 -4.26 20.07
CA CYS A 234 -1.76 -3.69 19.10
C CYS A 234 -2.05 -2.26 19.57
N SER A 235 -2.36 -1.35 18.67
CA SER A 235 -2.54 0.06 19.04
C SER A 235 -3.65 0.76 18.27
N ASP A 236 -4.06 1.91 18.78
CA ASP A 236 -4.86 2.89 18.06
C ASP A 236 -4.33 4.31 18.33
N SER A 237 -5.08 5.34 17.98
CA SER A 237 -4.66 6.73 18.18
C SER A 237 -4.50 7.13 19.65
N ASP A 238 -5.15 6.42 20.57
CA ASP A 238 -5.14 6.75 21.99
C ASP A 238 -4.01 6.07 22.77
N GLY A 239 -3.48 4.95 22.27
CA GLY A 239 -2.42 4.22 22.95
C GLY A 239 -2.25 2.80 22.44
N TYR A 240 -1.54 1.96 23.19
CA TYR A 240 -1.32 0.57 22.83
C TYR A 240 -1.57 -0.39 24.00
N ILE A 241 -1.87 -1.63 23.66
CA ILE A 241 -1.90 -2.75 24.62
C ILE A 241 -0.60 -3.56 24.53
N TYR A 242 -0.16 -4.06 25.64
CA TYR A 242 0.91 -5.04 25.73
C TYR A 242 0.42 -6.28 26.46
N ASP A 243 0.31 -7.37 25.70
CA ASP A 243 -0.14 -8.66 26.19
C ASP A 243 1.00 -9.67 26.07
N PRO A 244 1.75 -9.93 27.16
CA PRO A 244 2.89 -10.84 27.14
C PRO A 244 2.51 -12.29 26.84
N ASP A 245 1.26 -12.67 27.06
CA ASP A 245 0.76 -14.00 26.70
C ASP A 245 0.54 -14.19 25.20
N GLY A 246 0.52 -13.08 24.47
CA GLY A 246 0.31 -13.04 23.03
C GLY A 246 -1.15 -12.96 22.63
N ILE A 247 -1.37 -12.38 21.45
CA ILE A 247 -2.69 -12.32 20.81
C ILE A 247 -2.87 -13.62 20.02
N ASP A 248 -3.78 -14.48 20.51
CA ASP A 248 -4.19 -15.72 19.83
C ASP A 248 -5.38 -15.46 18.89
N ARG A 249 -5.91 -16.53 18.29
CA ARG A 249 -7.06 -16.41 17.37
C ARG A 249 -8.30 -15.82 18.04
N GLU A 250 -8.63 -16.25 19.24
CA GLU A 250 -9.79 -15.72 19.98
C GLU A 250 -9.65 -14.23 20.26
N LYS A 251 -8.47 -13.82 20.71
CA LYS A 251 -8.16 -12.42 20.99
C LYS A 251 -8.16 -11.56 19.71
N LEU A 252 -7.68 -12.11 18.60
CA LEU A 252 -7.75 -11.44 17.30
C LEU A 252 -9.19 -11.27 16.82
N ASP A 253 -10.01 -12.28 16.96
CA ASP A 253 -11.45 -12.22 16.61
C ASP A 253 -12.14 -11.13 17.43
N TYR A 254 -11.80 -11.00 18.71
CA TYR A 254 -12.28 -9.90 19.55
C TYR A 254 -11.83 -8.53 19.03
N ILE A 255 -10.57 -8.38 18.64
CA ILE A 255 -10.07 -7.13 18.05
C ILE A 255 -10.83 -6.78 16.77
N MET A 256 -11.05 -7.76 15.90
CA MET A 256 -11.80 -7.56 14.65
C MET A 256 -13.23 -7.12 14.91
N GLU A 257 -13.92 -7.77 15.83
CA GLU A 257 -15.27 -7.39 16.24
C GLU A 257 -15.31 -5.98 16.84
N LEU A 258 -14.42 -5.71 17.79
CA LEU A 258 -14.30 -4.42 18.46
C LEU A 258 -14.10 -3.27 17.46
N LYS A 259 -13.19 -3.44 16.50
CA LYS A 259 -12.80 -2.38 15.58
C LYS A 259 -13.74 -2.28 14.37
N ASN A 260 -14.13 -3.41 13.80
CA ASN A 260 -14.86 -3.44 12.54
C ASN A 260 -16.39 -3.27 12.75
N LEU A 261 -16.92 -3.84 13.82
CA LEU A 261 -18.35 -3.78 14.11
C LEU A 261 -18.71 -2.64 15.08
N TYR A 262 -18.06 -2.61 16.23
CA TYR A 262 -18.38 -1.65 17.29
C TYR A 262 -17.62 -0.32 17.21
N ARG A 263 -16.54 -0.25 16.39
CA ARG A 263 -15.66 0.91 16.28
C ARG A 263 -15.13 1.38 17.65
N GLY A 264 -14.89 0.43 18.54
CA GLY A 264 -14.39 0.66 19.89
C GLY A 264 -12.90 1.00 19.92
N ARG A 265 -12.40 1.19 21.14
CA ARG A 265 -10.99 1.56 21.39
C ARG A 265 -10.21 0.35 21.89
N ILE A 266 -8.93 0.29 21.55
CA ILE A 266 -8.08 -0.86 21.93
C ILE A 266 -7.92 -1.02 23.45
N ARG A 267 -8.15 0.03 24.22
CA ARG A 267 -8.20 -0.03 25.68
C ARG A 267 -9.15 -1.13 26.18
N GLU A 268 -10.28 -1.34 25.51
CA GLU A 268 -11.28 -2.35 25.88
C GLU A 268 -10.71 -3.77 25.82
N TYR A 269 -9.72 -4.03 24.96
CA TYR A 269 -8.97 -5.29 24.97
C TYR A 269 -8.23 -5.49 26.28
N ALA A 270 -7.51 -4.46 26.75
CA ALA A 270 -6.76 -4.53 28.01
C ALA A 270 -7.69 -4.77 29.20
N GLU A 271 -8.85 -4.14 29.21
CA GLU A 271 -9.88 -4.33 30.25
C GLU A 271 -10.41 -5.76 30.24
N LYS A 272 -10.69 -6.32 29.06
CA LYS A 272 -11.22 -7.68 28.92
C LYS A 272 -10.21 -8.76 29.32
N TYR A 273 -8.96 -8.62 28.87
CA TYR A 273 -7.94 -9.67 29.04
C TYR A 273 -6.95 -9.39 30.19
N GLY A 274 -7.11 -8.27 30.90
CA GLY A 274 -6.29 -7.96 32.08
C GLY A 274 -4.83 -7.68 31.76
N CYS A 275 -4.52 -7.14 30.61
CA CYS A 275 -3.16 -6.80 30.22
C CYS A 275 -2.87 -5.29 30.34
N LYS A 276 -1.62 -4.91 30.12
CA LYS A 276 -1.16 -3.52 30.20
C LYS A 276 -1.75 -2.68 29.06
N TYR A 277 -2.21 -1.47 29.40
CA TYR A 277 -2.53 -0.42 28.46
C TYR A 277 -1.68 0.82 28.75
N VAL A 278 -1.11 1.41 27.70
CA VAL A 278 -0.30 2.63 27.79
C VAL A 278 -0.92 3.72 26.94
N GLU A 279 -1.50 4.71 27.60
CA GLU A 279 -2.15 5.84 26.94
C GLU A 279 -1.11 6.79 26.33
N GLY A 280 -1.42 7.32 25.14
CA GLY A 280 -0.63 8.35 24.46
C GLY A 280 0.74 7.89 23.95
N ALA A 281 1.03 6.60 23.92
CA ALA A 281 2.32 6.07 23.52
C ALA A 281 2.23 5.07 22.36
N LYS A 282 3.38 4.81 21.75
CA LYS A 282 3.58 3.81 20.70
C LYS A 282 4.29 2.57 21.28
N PRO A 283 4.11 1.38 20.69
CA PRO A 283 4.60 0.13 21.29
C PRO A 283 6.11 -0.11 21.17
N TRP A 284 6.86 0.77 20.55
CA TRP A 284 8.25 0.51 20.12
C TRP A 284 9.28 0.41 21.25
N GLY A 285 8.90 0.77 22.47
CA GLY A 285 9.74 0.58 23.66
C GLY A 285 9.68 -0.82 24.26
N GLU A 286 8.73 -1.66 23.86
CA GLU A 286 8.61 -3.03 24.35
C GLU A 286 9.66 -3.93 23.70
N LYS A 287 10.11 -4.95 24.42
CA LYS A 287 11.11 -5.88 23.90
C LYS A 287 10.52 -6.79 22.81
N CYS A 288 11.21 -6.94 21.70
CA CYS A 288 10.77 -7.78 20.60
C CYS A 288 11.93 -8.32 19.77
N ASP A 289 11.63 -9.29 18.93
CA ASP A 289 12.50 -9.75 17.84
C ASP A 289 12.19 -9.01 16.53
N ILE A 290 10.91 -8.69 16.29
CA ILE A 290 10.42 -8.13 15.02
C ILE A 290 9.44 -7.00 15.30
N ALA A 291 9.59 -5.89 14.57
CA ALA A 291 8.65 -4.77 14.59
C ALA A 291 7.91 -4.65 13.26
N LEU A 292 6.57 -4.52 13.33
CA LEU A 292 5.66 -4.51 12.19
C LEU A 292 4.77 -3.27 12.22
N PRO A 293 5.30 -2.11 11.82
CA PRO A 293 4.51 -0.87 11.78
C PRO A 293 3.35 -0.98 10.79
N SER A 294 2.12 -0.92 11.26
CA SER A 294 0.91 -1.19 10.49
C SER A 294 -0.21 -0.17 10.71
N ALA A 295 0.13 1.01 11.24
CA ALA A 295 -0.84 2.06 11.58
C ALA A 295 -0.76 3.25 10.62
N THR A 296 0.12 4.20 10.90
CA THR A 296 0.13 5.51 10.25
C THR A 296 1.52 5.96 9.82
N GLN A 297 1.53 6.96 8.94
CA GLN A 297 2.76 7.63 8.53
C GLN A 297 3.47 8.28 9.73
N ASN A 298 4.80 8.21 9.74
CA ASN A 298 5.67 8.82 10.75
C ASN A 298 5.41 8.39 12.21
N GLU A 299 4.88 7.20 12.40
CA GLU A 299 4.61 6.67 13.75
C GLU A 299 5.84 6.15 14.48
N LEU A 300 6.94 5.92 13.78
CA LEU A 300 8.17 5.36 14.31
C LEU A 300 9.32 6.34 14.02
N ASN A 301 9.78 7.03 15.06
CA ASN A 301 10.84 8.04 14.95
C ASN A 301 12.22 7.47 15.29
N GLY A 302 13.26 8.32 15.25
CA GLY A 302 14.63 7.92 15.56
C GLY A 302 14.82 7.36 16.95
N ASP A 303 14.17 7.93 17.96
CA ASP A 303 14.25 7.43 19.35
C ASP A 303 13.62 6.05 19.47
N HIS A 304 12.47 5.84 18.86
CA HIS A 304 11.83 4.52 18.77
C HIS A 304 12.75 3.49 18.11
N ALA A 305 13.39 3.87 17.01
CA ALA A 305 14.31 2.99 16.29
C ALA A 305 15.52 2.60 17.15
N ARG A 306 16.10 3.54 17.89
CA ARG A 306 17.20 3.28 18.84
C ARG A 306 16.77 2.32 19.94
N GLN A 307 15.57 2.49 20.48
CA GLN A 307 15.00 1.58 21.48
C GLN A 307 14.84 0.15 20.92
N LEU A 308 14.29 0.02 19.71
CA LEU A 308 14.13 -1.28 19.05
C LEU A 308 15.47 -1.98 18.87
N VAL A 309 16.47 -1.29 18.37
CA VAL A 309 17.82 -1.85 18.16
C VAL A 309 18.45 -2.26 19.51
N ALA A 310 18.37 -1.39 20.52
CA ALA A 310 18.90 -1.67 21.86
C ALA A 310 18.20 -2.88 22.52
N ASN A 311 16.93 -3.10 22.25
CA ASN A 311 16.15 -4.23 22.74
C ASN A 311 16.36 -5.54 21.93
N GLY A 312 17.23 -5.54 20.94
CA GLY A 312 17.57 -6.73 20.18
C GLY A 312 16.64 -7.04 19.00
N CYS A 313 15.88 -6.07 18.52
CA CYS A 313 15.07 -6.23 17.29
C CYS A 313 15.97 -6.57 16.11
N ILE A 314 15.62 -7.64 15.39
CA ILE A 314 16.40 -8.13 14.23
C ILE A 314 15.81 -7.73 12.88
N ALA A 315 14.52 -7.39 12.86
CA ALA A 315 13.82 -7.06 11.62
C ALA A 315 12.70 -6.06 11.85
N VAL A 316 12.55 -5.14 10.89
CA VAL A 316 11.43 -4.21 10.77
C VAL A 316 10.83 -4.37 9.38
N SER A 317 9.53 -4.63 9.28
CA SER A 317 8.82 -4.74 8.00
C SER A 317 7.56 -3.88 8.01
N GLU A 318 7.47 -2.96 7.08
CA GLU A 318 6.46 -1.91 7.07
C GLU A 318 5.19 -2.31 6.31
N GLY A 319 4.10 -2.51 7.04
CA GLY A 319 2.76 -2.69 6.46
C GLY A 319 2.08 -1.37 6.11
N ALA A 320 2.33 -0.33 6.89
CA ALA A 320 1.85 1.02 6.62
C ALA A 320 2.66 1.73 5.52
N ASN A 321 2.14 2.85 5.03
CA ASN A 321 2.87 3.72 4.13
C ASN A 321 3.76 4.68 4.94
N MET A 322 5.06 4.65 4.70
CA MET A 322 6.05 5.53 5.31
C MET A 322 5.93 5.68 6.84
N PRO A 323 5.82 4.57 7.60
CA PRO A 323 5.66 4.66 9.05
C PRO A 323 6.92 5.10 9.77
N SER A 324 8.10 4.77 9.23
CA SER A 324 9.40 5.15 9.80
C SER A 324 9.86 6.50 9.25
N THR A 325 10.32 7.38 10.15
CA THR A 325 10.94 8.65 9.74
C THR A 325 12.30 8.41 9.08
N PRO A 326 12.84 9.35 8.28
CA PRO A 326 14.17 9.23 7.70
C PRO A 326 15.28 8.95 8.74
N GLU A 327 15.17 9.56 9.92
CA GLU A 327 16.09 9.29 11.04
C GLU A 327 16.01 7.85 11.53
N ALA A 328 14.79 7.31 11.67
CA ALA A 328 14.56 5.92 12.06
C ALA A 328 15.16 4.94 11.03
N ILE A 329 14.94 5.19 9.76
CA ILE A 329 15.50 4.37 8.68
C ILE A 329 17.04 4.34 8.75
N LYS A 330 17.65 5.50 8.97
CA LYS A 330 19.10 5.60 9.13
C LYS A 330 19.60 4.78 10.33
N VAL A 331 18.91 4.82 11.44
CA VAL A 331 19.25 4.01 12.64
C VAL A 331 19.22 2.52 12.31
N PHE A 332 18.19 2.04 11.62
CA PHE A 332 18.09 0.64 11.21
C PHE A 332 19.21 0.22 10.26
N GLN A 333 19.51 1.05 9.29
CA GLN A 333 20.58 0.79 8.31
C GLN A 333 21.98 0.81 8.96
N ASP A 334 22.25 1.75 9.83
CA ASP A 334 23.52 1.84 10.55
C ASP A 334 23.71 0.63 11.49
N ALA A 335 22.66 0.13 12.09
CA ALA A 335 22.67 -1.08 12.91
C ALA A 335 22.68 -2.37 12.07
N LYS A 336 22.50 -2.27 10.76
CA LYS A 336 22.46 -3.40 9.80
C LYS A 336 21.46 -4.49 10.17
N ILE A 337 20.33 -4.10 10.72
CA ILE A 337 19.20 -5.01 10.90
C ILE A 337 18.42 -5.13 9.59
N LEU A 338 17.56 -6.14 9.48
CA LEU A 338 16.67 -6.30 8.34
C LEU A 338 15.62 -5.18 8.38
N TYR A 339 15.59 -4.36 7.34
CA TYR A 339 14.61 -3.29 7.21
C TYR A 339 13.94 -3.33 5.84
N ALA A 340 12.63 -3.55 5.82
CA ALA A 340 11.82 -3.57 4.60
C ALA A 340 10.96 -2.31 4.51
N PRO A 341 11.21 -1.44 3.51
CA PRO A 341 10.41 -0.23 3.31
C PRO A 341 8.99 -0.58 2.84
N GLY A 342 8.03 0.27 3.18
CA GLY A 342 6.62 0.06 2.86
C GLY A 342 6.36 -0.17 1.37
N LYS A 343 7.02 0.56 0.48
CA LYS A 343 6.83 0.40 -0.98
C LYS A 343 7.08 -1.03 -1.48
N ALA A 344 7.95 -1.79 -0.84
CA ALA A 344 8.18 -3.19 -1.15
C ALA A 344 7.31 -4.11 -0.27
N ALA A 345 7.40 -3.94 1.05
CA ALA A 345 6.74 -4.83 2.01
C ALA A 345 5.20 -4.76 1.95
N ASN A 346 4.61 -3.59 1.68
CA ASN A 346 3.17 -3.46 1.60
C ASN A 346 2.59 -3.57 0.17
N ALA A 347 3.38 -3.98 -0.80
CA ALA A 347 2.96 -4.12 -2.19
C ALA A 347 1.93 -5.25 -2.42
N GLY A 348 1.61 -6.04 -1.41
CA GLY A 348 0.60 -7.10 -1.49
C GLY A 348 -0.77 -6.59 -1.91
N GLY A 349 -1.19 -5.43 -1.40
CA GLY A 349 -2.46 -4.83 -1.76
C GLY A 349 -2.59 -4.54 -3.25
N VAL A 350 -1.63 -3.86 -3.83
CA VAL A 350 -1.63 -3.57 -5.28
C VAL A 350 -1.39 -4.83 -6.11
N SER A 351 -0.64 -5.79 -5.59
CA SER A 351 -0.42 -7.09 -6.26
C SER A 351 -1.75 -7.85 -6.45
N VAL A 352 -2.56 -7.95 -5.41
CA VAL A 352 -3.89 -8.57 -5.52
C VAL A 352 -4.83 -7.74 -6.36
N SER A 353 -4.71 -6.42 -6.37
CA SER A 353 -5.43 -5.57 -7.34
C SER A 353 -5.08 -5.95 -8.79
N GLY A 354 -3.81 -6.21 -9.08
CA GLY A 354 -3.39 -6.72 -10.41
C GLY A 354 -3.94 -8.11 -10.70
N LEU A 355 -4.00 -8.98 -9.70
CA LEU A 355 -4.64 -10.30 -9.85
C LEU A 355 -6.15 -10.20 -10.08
N GLU A 356 -6.82 -9.22 -9.47
CA GLU A 356 -8.22 -8.90 -9.79
C GLU A 356 -8.39 -8.52 -11.27
N MET A 357 -7.51 -7.67 -11.78
CA MET A 357 -7.50 -7.31 -13.21
C MET A 357 -7.35 -8.56 -14.09
N THR A 358 -6.45 -9.45 -13.75
CA THR A 358 -6.24 -10.71 -14.48
C THR A 358 -7.49 -11.57 -14.47
N GLN A 359 -8.11 -11.79 -13.32
CA GLN A 359 -9.35 -12.56 -13.18
C GLN A 359 -10.48 -11.92 -14.02
N ASN A 360 -10.59 -10.59 -14.01
CA ASN A 360 -11.57 -9.88 -14.82
C ASN A 360 -11.32 -10.07 -16.32
N SER A 361 -10.07 -10.02 -16.75
CA SER A 361 -9.67 -10.19 -18.16
C SER A 361 -10.03 -11.57 -18.69
N ILE A 362 -9.76 -12.61 -17.92
CA ILE A 362 -10.07 -14.00 -18.32
C ILE A 362 -11.51 -14.42 -17.98
N LYS A 363 -12.26 -13.55 -17.30
CA LYS A 363 -13.65 -13.80 -16.85
C LYS A 363 -13.81 -15.05 -15.97
N LEU A 364 -12.82 -15.31 -15.13
CA LEU A 364 -12.84 -16.37 -14.14
C LEU A 364 -12.53 -15.80 -12.76
N SER A 365 -13.02 -16.50 -11.72
CA SER A 365 -12.66 -16.18 -10.34
C SER A 365 -11.77 -17.30 -9.81
N TRP A 366 -10.65 -16.90 -9.21
CA TRP A 366 -9.76 -17.85 -8.52
C TRP A 366 -10.21 -18.06 -7.07
N SER A 367 -9.88 -19.23 -6.52
CA SER A 367 -10.07 -19.51 -5.09
C SER A 367 -9.16 -18.64 -4.22
N ALA A 368 -9.46 -18.56 -2.94
CA ALA A 368 -8.61 -17.87 -1.98
C ALA A 368 -7.18 -18.42 -1.97
N GLU A 369 -7.05 -19.73 -2.04
CA GLU A 369 -5.77 -20.46 -2.06
C GLU A 369 -4.95 -20.11 -3.32
N GLU A 370 -5.60 -20.08 -4.48
CA GLU A 370 -4.95 -19.70 -5.76
C GLU A 370 -4.43 -18.26 -5.73
N VAL A 371 -5.23 -17.33 -5.22
CA VAL A 371 -4.83 -15.91 -5.11
C VAL A 371 -3.69 -15.78 -4.10
N ASP A 372 -3.78 -16.43 -2.95
CA ASP A 372 -2.77 -16.37 -1.89
C ASP A 372 -1.42 -16.96 -2.35
N GLU A 373 -1.41 -18.07 -3.07
CA GLU A 373 -0.21 -18.64 -3.66
C GLU A 373 0.46 -17.68 -4.64
N LYS A 374 -0.33 -17.01 -5.48
CA LYS A 374 0.18 -16.00 -6.40
C LYS A 374 0.74 -14.79 -5.66
N LEU A 375 0.06 -14.33 -4.61
CA LEU A 375 0.54 -13.25 -3.74
C LEU A 375 1.90 -13.62 -3.11
N LYS A 376 2.01 -14.81 -2.57
CA LYS A 376 3.25 -15.31 -1.98
C LYS A 376 4.41 -15.33 -2.98
N SER A 377 4.14 -15.81 -4.19
CA SER A 377 5.11 -15.81 -5.29
C SER A 377 5.53 -14.39 -5.70
N ILE A 378 4.58 -13.47 -5.79
CA ILE A 378 4.87 -12.06 -6.12
C ILE A 378 5.74 -11.42 -5.05
N MET A 379 5.43 -11.61 -3.77
CA MET A 379 6.23 -11.04 -2.68
C MET A 379 7.65 -11.61 -2.64
N LYS A 380 7.81 -12.90 -2.95
CA LYS A 380 9.15 -13.50 -3.14
C LYS A 380 9.91 -12.85 -4.28
N ASN A 381 9.27 -12.63 -5.42
CA ASN A 381 9.91 -11.97 -6.57
C ASN A 381 10.30 -10.52 -6.27
N ILE A 382 9.46 -9.78 -5.52
CA ILE A 382 9.81 -8.42 -5.07
C ILE A 382 11.05 -8.47 -4.18
N HIS A 383 11.11 -9.40 -3.25
CA HIS A 383 12.26 -9.58 -2.36
C HIS A 383 13.53 -9.89 -3.15
N GLU A 384 13.47 -10.82 -4.10
CA GLU A 384 14.61 -11.18 -4.95
C GLU A 384 15.11 -9.98 -5.76
N ALA A 385 14.22 -9.18 -6.32
CA ALA A 385 14.59 -7.96 -7.03
C ALA A 385 15.28 -6.94 -6.12
N CYS A 386 14.77 -6.76 -4.90
CA CYS A 386 15.41 -5.89 -3.91
C CYS A 386 16.81 -6.39 -3.52
N VAL A 387 17.00 -7.68 -3.36
CA VAL A 387 18.32 -8.29 -3.07
C VAL A 387 19.28 -8.07 -4.23
N GLN A 388 18.83 -8.27 -5.46
CA GLN A 388 19.66 -8.09 -6.66
C GLN A 388 20.30 -6.70 -6.73
N TYR A 389 19.52 -5.66 -6.45
CA TYR A 389 19.96 -4.27 -6.59
C TYR A 389 20.38 -3.61 -5.27
N GLY A 390 20.06 -4.21 -4.13
CA GLY A 390 20.31 -3.63 -2.81
C GLY A 390 21.47 -4.26 -2.04
N THR A 391 22.04 -5.36 -2.50
CA THR A 391 23.15 -6.03 -1.80
C THR A 391 24.43 -5.19 -1.91
N GLU A 392 24.98 -4.83 -0.75
CA GLU A 392 26.20 -4.04 -0.63
C GLU A 392 27.45 -4.95 -0.59
N ALA A 393 28.63 -4.33 -0.66
CA ALA A 393 29.91 -5.05 -0.72
C ALA A 393 30.16 -5.99 0.47
N ASP A 394 29.64 -5.64 1.65
CA ASP A 394 29.73 -6.46 2.87
C ASP A 394 28.66 -7.56 2.98
N GLY A 395 27.78 -7.66 1.98
CA GLY A 395 26.70 -8.63 1.94
C GLY A 395 25.40 -8.16 2.62
N TYR A 396 25.39 -6.98 3.23
CA TYR A 396 24.18 -6.38 3.75
C TYR A 396 23.23 -6.00 2.62
N VAL A 397 21.94 -6.23 2.81
CA VAL A 397 20.93 -5.83 1.83
C VAL A 397 20.27 -4.52 2.27
N ASN A 398 20.52 -3.47 1.50
CA ASN A 398 19.79 -2.20 1.62
C ASN A 398 18.50 -2.30 0.82
N TYR A 399 17.42 -2.67 1.46
CA TYR A 399 16.12 -2.88 0.80
C TYR A 399 15.50 -1.58 0.28
N VAL A 400 15.84 -0.43 0.85
CA VAL A 400 15.39 0.88 0.34
C VAL A 400 15.99 1.14 -1.04
N LYS A 401 17.32 1.03 -1.14
CA LYS A 401 18.05 1.13 -2.42
C LYS A 401 17.55 0.07 -3.40
N GLY A 402 17.47 -1.18 -2.94
CA GLY A 402 17.04 -2.30 -3.76
C GLY A 402 15.68 -2.10 -4.38
N ALA A 403 14.68 -1.66 -3.60
CA ALA A 403 13.34 -1.39 -4.08
C ALA A 403 13.30 -0.23 -5.09
N ASN A 404 13.97 0.87 -4.78
CA ASN A 404 14.00 2.04 -5.66
C ASN A 404 14.68 1.71 -7.00
N VAL A 405 15.85 1.07 -6.96
CA VAL A 405 16.61 0.73 -8.17
C VAL A 405 15.88 -0.33 -9.00
N ALA A 406 15.35 -1.39 -8.38
CA ALA A 406 14.61 -2.44 -9.09
C ALA A 406 13.38 -1.87 -9.83
N GLY A 407 12.59 -1.04 -9.15
CA GLY A 407 11.43 -0.39 -9.75
C GLY A 407 11.80 0.54 -10.90
N PHE A 408 12.81 1.39 -10.68
CA PHE A 408 13.33 2.30 -11.70
C PHE A 408 13.83 1.55 -12.94
N MET A 409 14.69 0.56 -12.77
CA MET A 409 15.31 -0.15 -13.89
C MET A 409 14.32 -0.86 -14.78
N LYS A 410 13.24 -1.41 -14.22
CA LYS A 410 12.19 -2.04 -15.03
C LYS A 410 11.47 -1.02 -15.92
N VAL A 411 11.09 0.13 -15.37
CA VAL A 411 10.42 1.20 -16.12
C VAL A 411 11.38 1.81 -17.15
N ALA A 412 12.62 2.09 -16.75
CA ALA A 412 13.65 2.65 -17.63
C ALA A 412 13.92 1.79 -18.85
N LYS A 413 14.12 0.47 -18.65
CA LYS A 413 14.34 -0.48 -19.74
C LYS A 413 13.15 -0.55 -20.70
N ALA A 414 11.92 -0.54 -20.16
CA ALA A 414 10.71 -0.53 -20.97
C ALA A 414 10.61 0.75 -21.81
N MET A 415 10.85 1.92 -21.22
CA MET A 415 10.83 3.20 -21.92
C MET A 415 11.88 3.25 -23.03
N MET A 416 13.10 2.78 -22.75
CA MET A 416 14.17 2.72 -23.75
C MET A 416 13.82 1.80 -24.91
N ALA A 417 13.26 0.64 -24.62
CA ALA A 417 12.89 -0.34 -25.64
C ALA A 417 11.72 0.13 -26.55
N GLN A 418 10.82 0.95 -26.00
CA GLN A 418 9.65 1.49 -26.72
C GLN A 418 9.98 2.74 -27.54
N GLY A 419 11.17 3.32 -27.37
CA GLY A 419 11.62 4.49 -28.13
C GLY A 419 11.09 5.81 -27.60
N ILE A 420 10.86 6.75 -28.51
CA ILE A 420 10.38 8.11 -28.17
C ILE A 420 8.89 8.19 -28.51
N VAL A 421 8.07 8.00 -27.50
CA VAL A 421 6.60 8.02 -27.60
C VAL A 421 5.99 8.95 -26.57
#